data_a265052a2b66bc1f37555d43d7997079
#
_entry.id   a265052a2b66bc1f37555d43d7997079
#
_cell.length_a   1.000
_cell.length_b   1.000
_cell.length_c   1.000
_cell.angle_alpha   90.00
_cell.angle_beta   90.00
_cell.angle_gamma   90.00
#
_symmetry.space_group_name_H-M   'P 1'
#
loop_
_entity.id
_entity.type
_entity.pdbx_description
1 polymer ?
#
loop_
_entity_poly.entity_id
_entity_poly.type
_entity_poly.pdbx_seq_one_letter_code
_entity_poly.pdbx_strand_id
1 'polypeptide(L)'
;MSTLWILLLVVLFATLATAYASAVRSSALRRRFEALGKILGRPMEEILRHVGEPHRRAKPHAGREILEWRRINFHVVLTFTDGICDGVDYEAA
;
A
#
# COMPACT_ATOMS: atom_id res chain seq x y z
N MET A 1 -37.61 -11.72 -19.43
CA MET A 1 -37.46 -11.63 -17.98
C MET A 1 -36.17 -12.27 -17.49
N SER A 2 -35.85 -13.46 -17.93
CA SER A 2 -34.64 -14.19 -17.50
C SER A 2 -33.34 -13.47 -17.84
N THR A 3 -33.26 -12.77 -18.97
CA THR A 3 -32.04 -12.09 -19.43
C THR A 3 -31.65 -10.91 -18.52
N LEU A 4 -32.60 -10.13 -18.06
CA LEU A 4 -32.38 -9.02 -17.15
C LEU A 4 -31.86 -9.51 -15.77
N TRP A 5 -32.41 -10.59 -15.29
CA TRP A 5 -31.96 -11.20 -14.05
C TRP A 5 -30.51 -11.67 -14.11
N ILE A 6 -30.14 -12.31 -15.21
CA ILE A 6 -28.78 -12.79 -15.43
C ILE A 6 -27.80 -11.62 -15.45
N LEU A 7 -28.15 -10.53 -16.17
CA LEU A 7 -27.31 -9.33 -16.21
C LEU A 7 -27.13 -8.70 -14.86
N LEU A 8 -28.18 -8.59 -14.05
CA LEU A 8 -28.11 -8.05 -12.69
C LEU A 8 -27.21 -8.90 -11.80
N LEU A 9 -27.32 -10.21 -11.87
CA LEU A 9 -26.49 -11.13 -11.10
C LEU A 9 -25.02 -11.02 -11.48
N VAL A 10 -24.73 -10.93 -12.76
CA VAL A 10 -23.35 -10.79 -13.25
C VAL A 10 -22.72 -9.47 -12.78
N VAL A 11 -23.45 -8.37 -12.87
CA VAL A 11 -22.96 -7.06 -12.40
C VAL A 11 -22.72 -7.09 -10.89
N LEU A 12 -23.64 -7.64 -10.12
CA LEU A 12 -23.49 -7.75 -8.67
C LEU A 12 -22.28 -8.60 -8.30
N PHE A 13 -22.11 -9.74 -8.95
CA PHE A 13 -20.98 -10.64 -8.69
C PHE A 13 -19.64 -9.97 -9.03
N ALA A 14 -19.55 -9.27 -10.17
CA ALA A 14 -18.36 -8.57 -10.58
C ALA A 14 -17.98 -7.45 -9.58
N THR A 15 -18.98 -6.71 -9.08
CA THR A 15 -18.77 -5.66 -8.08
C THR A 15 -18.22 -6.23 -6.78
N LEU A 16 -18.80 -7.32 -6.30
CA LEU A 16 -18.35 -7.99 -5.07
C LEU A 16 -16.93 -8.55 -5.22
N ALA A 17 -16.62 -9.15 -6.34
CA ALA A 17 -15.28 -9.67 -6.61
C ALA A 17 -14.22 -8.57 -6.63
N THR A 18 -14.52 -7.42 -7.22
CA THR A 18 -13.62 -6.26 -7.25
C THR A 18 -13.38 -5.71 -5.84
N ALA A 19 -14.43 -5.57 -5.05
CA ALA A 19 -14.34 -5.10 -3.66
C ALA A 19 -13.48 -6.06 -2.82
N TYR A 20 -13.68 -7.36 -2.97
CA TYR A 20 -12.90 -8.37 -2.27
C TYR A 20 -11.42 -8.32 -2.64
N ALA A 21 -11.10 -8.22 -3.93
CA ALA A 21 -9.72 -8.13 -4.40
C ALA A 21 -9.00 -6.90 -3.85
N SER A 22 -9.67 -5.74 -3.80
CA SER A 22 -9.12 -4.51 -3.23
C SER A 22 -8.84 -4.65 -1.74
N ALA A 23 -9.74 -5.25 -0.97
CA ALA A 23 -9.56 -5.50 0.46
C ALA A 23 -8.37 -6.44 0.72
N VAL A 24 -8.23 -7.50 -0.07
CA VAL A 24 -7.12 -8.44 0.06
C VAL A 24 -5.77 -7.76 -0.21
N ARG A 25 -5.69 -6.91 -1.23
CA ARG A 25 -4.46 -6.17 -1.53
C ARG A 25 -4.06 -5.22 -0.40
N SER A 26 -5.02 -4.49 0.18
CA SER A 26 -4.79 -3.60 1.31
C SER A 26 -4.27 -4.37 2.53
N SER A 27 -4.88 -5.52 2.83
CA SER A 27 -4.45 -6.38 3.92
C SER A 27 -3.05 -6.96 3.70
N ALA A 28 -2.72 -7.33 2.47
CA ALA A 28 -1.40 -7.87 2.14
C ALA A 28 -0.31 -6.84 2.37
N LEU A 29 -0.51 -5.59 1.95
CA LEU A 29 0.45 -4.53 2.16
C LEU A 29 0.65 -4.23 3.65
N ARG A 30 -0.44 -4.15 4.41
CA ARG A 30 -0.39 -3.95 5.85
C ARG A 30 0.41 -5.05 6.55
N ARG A 31 0.16 -6.31 6.18
CA ARG A 31 0.90 -7.45 6.74
C ARG A 31 2.39 -7.38 6.45
N ARG A 32 2.78 -6.94 5.26
CA ARG A 32 4.19 -6.79 4.90
C ARG A 32 4.88 -5.75 5.77
N PHE A 33 4.22 -4.62 6.04
CA PHE A 33 4.75 -3.60 6.94
C PHE A 33 4.81 -4.10 8.39
N GLU A 34 3.80 -4.81 8.86
CA GLU A 34 3.79 -5.40 10.20
C GLU A 34 4.87 -6.46 10.37
N ALA A 35 5.07 -7.31 9.36
CA ALA A 35 6.09 -8.34 9.38
C ALA A 35 7.51 -7.76 9.42
N LEU A 36 7.70 -6.58 8.85
CA LEU A 36 8.98 -5.88 8.89
C LEU A 36 9.31 -5.40 10.30
N GLY A 37 8.31 -5.15 11.14
CA GLY A 37 8.46 -4.68 12.51
C GLY A 37 8.96 -3.25 12.59
N LYS A 38 10.09 -3.02 13.27
CA LYS A 38 10.65 -1.67 13.38
C LYS A 38 11.18 -1.19 12.03
N ILE A 39 10.62 -0.10 11.53
CA ILE A 39 10.98 0.46 10.22
C ILE A 39 12.06 1.52 10.35
N LEU A 40 12.03 2.31 11.42
CA LEU A 40 13.02 3.35 11.68
C LEU A 40 14.42 2.76 11.77
N GLY A 41 15.36 3.38 11.09
CA GLY A 41 16.75 2.94 11.07
C GLY A 41 17.09 1.86 10.05
N ARG A 42 16.09 1.37 9.29
CA ARG A 42 16.32 0.37 8.25
C ARG A 42 16.73 1.02 6.93
N PRO A 43 17.62 0.37 6.15
CA PRO A 43 17.95 0.85 4.80
C PRO A 43 16.75 0.75 3.86
N MET A 44 16.66 1.68 2.92
CA MET A 44 15.59 1.72 1.92
C MET A 44 15.47 0.40 1.14
N GLU A 45 16.58 -0.18 0.72
CA GLU A 45 16.61 -1.42 -0.05
C GLU A 45 15.95 -2.58 0.69
N GLU A 46 16.19 -2.69 1.99
CA GLU A 46 15.59 -3.72 2.81
C GLU A 46 14.09 -3.56 2.91
N ILE A 47 13.62 -2.32 3.11
CA ILE A 47 12.19 -2.01 3.19
C ILE A 47 11.50 -2.34 1.86
N LEU A 48 12.06 -1.89 0.75
CA LEU A 48 11.50 -2.14 -0.59
C LEU A 48 11.45 -3.63 -0.92
N ARG A 49 12.42 -4.39 -0.45
CA ARG A 49 12.46 -5.85 -0.65
C ARG A 49 11.29 -6.54 0.06
N HIS A 50 10.89 -6.06 1.23
CA HIS A 50 9.81 -6.64 2.02
C HIS A 50 8.42 -6.15 1.63
N VAL A 51 8.28 -4.86 1.33
CA VAL A 51 6.97 -4.24 1.11
C VAL A 51 6.67 -3.94 -0.36
N GLY A 52 7.68 -3.98 -1.22
CA GLY A 52 7.53 -3.72 -2.65
C GLY A 52 7.66 -2.24 -3.00
N GLU A 53 7.46 -1.93 -4.27
CA GLU A 53 7.61 -0.59 -4.79
C GLU A 53 6.55 0.37 -4.26
N PRO A 54 6.94 1.62 -3.93
CA PRO A 54 5.99 2.64 -3.51
C PRO A 54 5.15 3.13 -4.70
N HIS A 55 3.97 3.65 -4.40
CA HIS A 55 3.11 4.28 -5.40
C HIS A 55 3.63 5.65 -5.82
N ARG A 56 4.36 6.32 -4.93
CA ARG A 56 4.85 7.66 -5.15
C ARG A 56 6.22 7.85 -4.51
N ARG A 57 7.10 8.55 -5.21
CA ARG A 57 8.41 8.95 -4.71
C ARG A 57 8.59 10.45 -4.86
N ALA A 58 9.18 11.08 -3.85
CA ALA A 58 9.59 12.47 -3.93
C ALA A 58 11.00 12.60 -3.37
N LYS A 59 11.80 13.48 -3.96
CA LYS A 59 13.16 13.74 -3.53
C LYS A 59 13.32 15.26 -3.35
N PRO A 60 12.85 15.81 -2.22
CA PRO A 60 12.86 17.26 -2.00
C PRO A 60 14.26 17.87 -1.92
N HIS A 61 15.22 17.12 -1.40
CA HIS A 61 16.61 17.55 -1.27
C HIS A 61 17.56 16.40 -1.59
N ALA A 62 18.81 16.71 -1.88
CA ALA A 62 19.86 15.72 -2.03
C ALA A 62 19.99 14.92 -0.72
N GLY A 63 20.02 13.60 -0.82
CA GLY A 63 20.14 12.73 0.34
C GLY A 63 18.82 12.51 1.09
N ARG A 64 17.73 13.12 0.68
CA ARG A 64 16.42 12.93 1.33
C ARG A 64 15.39 12.44 0.33
N GLU A 65 14.71 11.36 0.67
CA GLU A 65 13.62 10.78 -0.13
C GLU A 65 12.38 10.55 0.72
N ILE A 66 11.24 10.69 0.07
CA ILE A 66 9.93 10.39 0.66
C ILE A 66 9.28 9.35 -0.21
N LEU A 67 8.89 8.24 0.39
CA LEU A 67 8.18 7.14 -0.28
C LEU A 67 6.78 7.02 0.29
N GLU A 68 5.79 6.86 -0.59
CA GLU A 68 4.39 6.77 -0.21
C GLU A 68 3.78 5.49 -0.76
N TRP A 69 3.12 4.72 0.11
CA TRP A 69 2.30 3.57 -0.25
C TRP A 69 0.85 3.92 0.10
N ARG A 70 -0.02 3.79 -0.89
CA ARG A 70 -1.43 4.11 -0.73
C ARG A 70 -2.30 2.95 -1.20
N ARG A 71 -3.17 2.48 -0.33
CA ARG A 71 -4.20 1.49 -0.60
C ARG A 71 -5.48 1.91 0.11
N ILE A 72 -6.60 1.24 -0.19
CA ILE A 72 -7.86 1.47 0.51
C ILE A 72 -7.64 1.19 2.00
N ASN A 73 -7.97 2.15 2.86
CA ASN A 73 -7.84 2.06 4.31
C ASN A 73 -6.41 1.87 4.84
N PHE A 74 -5.42 2.18 3.99
CA PHE A 74 -4.02 2.06 4.42
C PHE A 74 -3.14 3.03 3.67
N HIS A 75 -2.50 3.93 4.39
CA HIS A 75 -1.61 4.93 3.83
C HIS A 75 -0.37 5.05 4.70
N VAL A 76 0.79 4.89 4.10
CA VAL A 76 2.07 4.98 4.79
C VAL A 76 2.99 5.91 4.03
N VAL A 77 3.62 6.83 4.74
CA VAL A 77 4.66 7.71 4.21
C VAL A 77 5.93 7.46 4.99
N LEU A 78 6.99 7.12 4.31
CA LEU A 78 8.32 6.92 4.89
C LEU A 78 9.26 8.00 4.40
N THR A 79 10.03 8.57 5.33
CA THR A 79 11.06 9.55 5.03
C THR A 79 12.43 8.91 5.22
N PHE A 80 13.34 9.18 4.30
CA PHE A 80 14.70 8.63 4.31
C PHE A 80 15.73 9.75 4.25
N THR A 81 16.77 9.62 5.04
CA THR A 81 17.94 10.48 4.98
C THR A 81 19.16 9.61 4.71
N ASP A 82 19.85 9.87 3.60
CA ASP A 82 21.00 9.08 3.14
C ASP A 82 20.70 7.58 3.04
N GLY A 83 19.50 7.26 2.57
CA GLY A 83 19.05 5.87 2.36
C GLY A 83 18.57 5.14 3.60
N ILE A 84 18.51 5.79 4.75
CA ILE A 84 18.06 5.22 6.02
C ILE A 84 16.74 5.85 6.44
N CYS A 85 15.78 5.03 6.83
CA CYS A 85 14.48 5.52 7.27
C CYS A 85 14.57 6.27 8.59
N ASP A 86 14.17 7.54 8.59
CA ASP A 86 14.18 8.39 9.78
C ASP A 86 12.80 8.92 10.17
N GLY A 87 11.76 8.58 9.41
CA GLY A 87 10.41 9.00 9.72
C GLY A 87 9.38 8.03 9.17
N VAL A 88 8.36 7.74 9.97
CA VAL A 88 7.24 6.87 9.61
C VAL A 88 5.94 7.56 9.97
N ASP A 89 5.05 7.69 8.98
CA ASP A 89 3.73 8.25 9.19
C ASP A 89 2.67 7.28 8.65
N TYR A 90 1.84 6.77 9.54
CA TYR A 90 0.73 5.89 9.20
C TYR A 90 -0.57 6.67 9.26
N GLU A 91 -1.30 6.71 8.15
CA GLU A 91 -2.67 7.19 8.12
C GLU A 91 -3.60 6.02 7.86
N ALA A 92 -4.32 5.62 8.88
CA ALA A 92 -5.42 4.68 8.75
C ALA A 92 -6.69 5.48 8.49
N ALA A 93 -7.29 5.25 7.36
CA ALA A 93 -8.57 5.88 7.04
C ALA A 93 -9.69 5.27 7.86
#